data_38192cd67969f65f93c25365944b6536
#
_entry.id   38192cd67969f65f93c25365944b6536
#
_cell.length_a   1.000
_cell.length_b   1.000
_cell.length_c   1.000
_cell.angle_alpha   90.00
_cell.angle_beta   90.00
_cell.angle_gamma   90.00
#
_symmetry.space_group_name_H-M   'P 1'
#
loop_
_entity.id
_entity.type
_entity.pdbx_description
1 polymer ?
#
loop_
_entity_poly.entity_id
_entity_poly.type
_entity_poly.pdbx_seq_one_letter_code
_entity_poly.pdbx_strand_id
1 'polypeptide(L)'
;MKNRVGRIIVAILALIAFGFYAYRYEQTHWHSADVEAWGPATGLHPEGFEQGVVMNQEPEAPIQMEYAPAPTEAPAAPEAPAEQPAEQPLRFDLSDWKFMLVNGDHSIDQYEPANLVYLNMTADETDFQTSYNPNRIAVDERIAQPLMDMALACKAAGLPVYLSSGYRSYSEQAANFTRICQNNGISDGKDSNGHYITMPAGCSEHQTGLCCDITDYYQPTKNSSLDDIPTLVWLRENCADYGFIWRFPSDKSDITGVMGESWHFRYVGEEAAHYIMDNHLTLEEFWQQFGDGANV
;
A
#
# COMPACT_ATOMS: atom_id res chain seq x y z
N MET A 1 42.74 34.46 19.91
CA MET A 1 41.54 34.09 19.11
C MET A 1 41.57 32.64 18.60
N LYS A 2 42.70 32.04 18.24
CA LYS A 2 42.77 30.66 17.70
C LYS A 2 42.25 29.54 18.62
N ASN A 3 42.32 29.68 19.95
CA ASN A 3 41.87 28.65 20.89
C ASN A 3 40.33 28.62 21.14
N ARG A 4 39.59 29.66 20.80
CA ARG A 4 38.13 29.66 20.98
C ARG A 4 37.41 28.92 19.86
N VAL A 5 37.85 29.09 18.62
CA VAL A 5 37.28 28.41 17.44
C VAL A 5 37.48 26.89 17.52
N GLY A 6 38.70 26.45 17.89
CA GLY A 6 38.97 25.02 18.09
C GLY A 6 38.09 24.37 19.19
N ARG A 7 37.83 25.08 20.30
CA ARG A 7 36.94 24.58 21.35
C ARG A 7 35.49 24.48 20.92
N ILE A 8 35.02 25.42 20.07
CA ILE A 8 33.66 25.40 19.52
C ILE A 8 33.48 24.22 18.55
N ILE A 9 34.46 24.00 17.68
CA ILE A 9 34.43 22.86 16.72
C ILE A 9 34.41 21.53 17.47
N VAL A 10 35.24 21.38 18.49
CA VAL A 10 35.25 20.14 19.32
C VAL A 10 33.94 19.93 20.05
N ALA A 11 33.32 21.01 20.55
CA ALA A 11 31.99 20.91 21.20
C ALA A 11 30.87 20.51 20.23
N ILE A 12 30.90 21.04 19.01
CA ILE A 12 29.93 20.69 17.96
C ILE A 12 30.10 19.23 17.52
N LEU A 13 31.34 18.77 17.32
CA LEU A 13 31.61 17.38 16.98
C LEU A 13 31.22 16.42 18.12
N ALA A 14 31.40 16.82 19.36
CA ALA A 14 30.96 16.03 20.53
C ALA A 14 29.43 15.93 20.61
N LEU A 15 28.70 17.02 20.31
CA LEU A 15 27.24 17.01 20.29
C LEU A 15 26.70 16.16 19.13
N ILE A 16 27.32 16.20 17.96
CA ILE A 16 26.96 15.35 16.82
C ILE A 16 27.23 13.87 17.15
N ALA A 17 28.40 13.57 17.74
CA ALA A 17 28.74 12.20 18.16
C ALA A 17 27.80 11.68 19.25
N PHE A 18 27.41 12.53 20.21
CA PHE A 18 26.46 12.17 21.27
C PHE A 18 25.05 11.97 20.72
N GLY A 19 24.60 12.82 19.79
CA GLY A 19 23.33 12.65 19.09
C GLY A 19 23.27 11.37 18.28
N PHE A 20 24.39 11.02 17.58
CA PHE A 20 24.49 9.76 16.82
C PHE A 20 24.55 8.55 17.76
N TYR A 21 25.24 8.66 18.90
CA TYR A 21 25.30 7.61 19.90
C TYR A 21 23.93 7.40 20.58
N ALA A 22 23.24 8.47 20.96
CA ALA A 22 21.90 8.40 21.54
C ALA A 22 20.90 7.78 20.55
N TYR A 23 20.96 8.20 19.27
CA TYR A 23 20.13 7.60 18.20
C TYR A 23 20.42 6.10 18.03
N ARG A 24 21.71 5.70 18.00
CA ARG A 24 22.09 4.28 17.91
C ARG A 24 21.72 3.52 19.18
N TYR A 25 21.82 4.14 20.35
CA TYR A 25 21.45 3.54 21.63
C TYR A 25 19.94 3.29 21.73
N GLU A 26 19.10 4.23 21.29
CA GLU A 26 17.66 4.03 21.19
C GLU A 26 17.32 2.89 20.23
N GLN A 27 17.92 2.87 19.04
CA GLN A 27 17.70 1.81 18.03
C GLN A 27 18.09 0.42 18.54
N THR A 28 19.17 0.31 19.35
CA THR A 28 19.66 -1.00 19.83
C THR A 28 18.98 -1.46 21.13
N HIS A 29 18.46 -0.54 21.95
CA HIS A 29 17.87 -0.89 23.26
C HIS A 29 16.34 -1.00 23.17
N TRP A 30 15.70 -0.38 22.20
CA TRP A 30 14.28 -0.62 21.94
C TRP A 30 14.06 -2.09 21.49
N HIS A 31 14.94 -2.64 20.66
CA HIS A 31 14.83 -4.03 20.25
C HIS A 31 15.18 -5.05 21.33
N SER A 32 15.97 -4.68 22.36
CA SER A 32 16.33 -5.63 23.40
C SER A 32 15.36 -5.63 24.60
N ALA A 33 14.68 -4.54 24.86
CA ALA A 33 13.71 -4.46 25.96
C ALA A 33 12.38 -5.16 25.64
N ASP A 34 11.95 -5.16 24.37
CA ASP A 34 10.73 -5.83 23.95
C ASP A 34 10.88 -7.36 23.85
N VAL A 35 12.09 -7.88 23.66
CA VAL A 35 12.33 -9.34 23.58
C VAL A 35 12.38 -10.00 24.98
N GLU A 36 12.75 -9.26 26.04
CA GLU A 36 12.78 -9.81 27.40
C GLU A 36 11.44 -9.73 28.15
N ALA A 37 10.47 -8.94 27.67
CA ALA A 37 9.14 -8.82 28.29
C ALA A 37 8.18 -9.96 27.92
N TRP A 38 8.52 -10.81 26.96
CA TRP A 38 7.71 -11.96 26.57
C TRP A 38 8.42 -13.26 27.00
N GLY A 39 8.29 -13.56 28.29
CA GLY A 39 8.55 -14.90 28.79
C GLY A 39 7.61 -15.92 28.13
N PRO A 40 8.04 -17.20 27.98
CA PRO A 40 7.22 -18.21 27.33
C PRO A 40 5.89 -18.35 28.06
N ALA A 41 4.80 -18.23 27.31
CA ALA A 41 3.46 -18.48 27.79
C ALA A 41 3.38 -19.93 28.30
N THR A 42 3.49 -20.10 29.61
CA THR A 42 3.21 -21.36 30.27
C THR A 42 1.71 -21.56 30.42
N GLY A 43 1.21 -22.57 29.75
CA GLY A 43 0.12 -23.35 30.25
C GLY A 43 -1.29 -22.93 29.90
N LEU A 44 -1.85 -23.62 28.92
CA LEU A 44 -3.18 -24.23 29.04
C LEU A 44 -3.23 -25.38 28.00
N HIS A 45 -2.88 -26.58 28.46
CA HIS A 45 -3.31 -27.81 27.80
C HIS A 45 -4.78 -28.07 28.17
N PRO A 46 -5.68 -28.25 27.23
CA PRO A 46 -6.92 -28.96 27.55
C PRO A 46 -6.61 -30.45 27.63
N GLU A 47 -6.80 -31.00 28.81
CA GLU A 47 -6.83 -32.45 29.03
C GLU A 47 -8.01 -33.07 28.27
N GLY A 48 -7.75 -34.23 27.70
CA GLY A 48 -8.78 -35.19 27.34
C GLY A 48 -8.90 -35.51 25.86
N PHE A 49 -8.00 -36.40 25.37
CA PHE A 49 -8.41 -37.39 24.37
C PHE A 49 -7.72 -38.73 24.71
N GLU A 50 -8.56 -39.66 25.07
CA GLU A 50 -8.21 -41.02 25.41
C GLU A 50 -7.56 -41.76 24.22
N GLN A 51 -6.59 -42.58 24.53
CA GLN A 51 -5.90 -43.49 23.61
C GLN A 51 -6.88 -44.56 23.08
N GLY A 52 -7.21 -44.47 21.82
CA GLY A 52 -7.92 -45.51 21.09
C GLY A 52 -6.89 -46.50 20.50
N VAL A 53 -7.14 -47.74 20.85
CA VAL A 53 -6.47 -49.00 20.53
C VAL A 53 -6.09 -49.14 19.05
N VAL A 54 -4.81 -49.40 18.79
CA VAL A 54 -4.30 -49.85 17.48
C VAL A 54 -4.69 -51.33 17.30
N MET A 55 -5.59 -51.60 16.37
CA MET A 55 -5.78 -52.96 15.85
C MET A 55 -4.97 -53.14 14.57
N ASN A 56 -3.97 -53.98 14.65
CA ASN A 56 -3.26 -54.55 13.51
C ASN A 56 -4.26 -55.37 12.66
N GLN A 57 -4.45 -54.93 11.41
CA GLN A 57 -4.98 -55.82 10.37
C GLN A 57 -3.90 -55.99 9.29
N GLU A 58 -3.55 -57.23 9.04
CA GLU A 58 -2.72 -57.69 7.93
C GLU A 58 -3.38 -57.29 6.59
N PRO A 59 -2.60 -57.00 5.55
CA PRO A 59 -3.16 -56.68 4.23
C PRO A 59 -3.61 -57.96 3.51
N GLU A 60 -4.92 -57.98 3.17
CA GLU A 60 -5.46 -58.98 2.27
C GLU A 60 -4.92 -58.80 0.84
N ALA A 61 -4.65 -59.92 0.17
CA ALA A 61 -4.11 -59.95 -1.18
C ALA A 61 -5.08 -59.37 -2.21
N PRO A 62 -4.60 -58.79 -3.31
CA PRO A 62 -5.44 -58.13 -4.31
C PRO A 62 -6.25 -59.19 -5.09
N ILE A 63 -7.54 -58.98 -5.13
CA ILE A 63 -8.48 -59.74 -6.00
C ILE A 63 -8.20 -59.30 -7.44
N GLN A 64 -7.75 -60.23 -8.27
CA GLN A 64 -7.68 -60.06 -9.72
C GLN A 64 -9.11 -60.11 -10.29
N MET A 65 -9.64 -58.99 -10.72
CA MET A 65 -10.81 -58.95 -11.57
C MET A 65 -10.40 -59.04 -13.03
N GLU A 66 -10.85 -60.12 -13.68
CA GLU A 66 -10.69 -60.37 -15.08
C GLU A 66 -11.64 -59.44 -15.85
N TYR A 67 -11.07 -58.42 -16.53
CA TYR A 67 -11.80 -57.47 -17.35
C TYR A 67 -12.08 -58.10 -18.72
N ALA A 68 -13.34 -58.29 -19.05
CA ALA A 68 -13.76 -58.59 -20.44
C ALA A 68 -13.52 -57.34 -21.32
N PRO A 69 -13.05 -57.50 -22.56
CA PRO A 69 -12.77 -56.37 -23.43
C PRO A 69 -14.10 -55.63 -23.78
N ALA A 70 -14.11 -54.33 -23.54
CA ALA A 70 -15.19 -53.46 -23.98
C ALA A 70 -15.27 -53.35 -25.51
N PRO A 71 -16.46 -53.14 -26.08
CA PRO A 71 -16.64 -52.96 -27.51
C PRO A 71 -15.85 -51.69 -27.99
N THR A 72 -15.08 -51.85 -29.04
CA THR A 72 -14.37 -50.76 -29.68
C THR A 72 -15.38 -49.81 -30.35
N GLU A 73 -15.67 -48.66 -29.72
CA GLU A 73 -16.39 -47.58 -30.40
C GLU A 73 -15.49 -46.96 -31.47
N ALA A 74 -16.10 -46.72 -32.63
CA ALA A 74 -15.46 -46.06 -33.74
C ALA A 74 -15.02 -44.61 -33.35
N PRO A 75 -13.91 -44.10 -33.86
CA PRO A 75 -13.44 -42.77 -33.55
C PRO A 75 -14.49 -41.73 -33.96
N ALA A 76 -14.95 -40.96 -32.97
CA ALA A 76 -15.80 -39.80 -33.17
C ALA A 76 -15.04 -38.78 -34.05
N ALA A 77 -15.75 -38.21 -35.02
CA ALA A 77 -15.22 -37.13 -35.83
C ALA A 77 -14.77 -35.96 -34.90
N PRO A 78 -13.68 -35.22 -35.25
CA PRO A 78 -13.23 -34.09 -34.45
C PRO A 78 -14.35 -33.06 -34.37
N GLU A 79 -14.79 -32.79 -33.15
CA GLU A 79 -15.66 -31.63 -32.88
C GLU A 79 -14.95 -30.36 -33.32
N ALA A 80 -15.68 -29.54 -34.05
CA ALA A 80 -15.21 -28.20 -34.43
C ALA A 80 -14.88 -27.43 -33.15
N PRO A 81 -13.81 -26.58 -33.17
CA PRO A 81 -13.48 -25.78 -31.99
C PRO A 81 -14.71 -24.97 -31.59
N ALA A 82 -15.15 -25.11 -30.33
CA ALA A 82 -16.18 -24.25 -29.77
C ALA A 82 -15.71 -22.80 -29.92
N GLU A 83 -16.50 -21.96 -30.60
CA GLU A 83 -16.28 -20.53 -30.65
C GLU A 83 -16.23 -20.03 -29.23
N GLN A 84 -15.06 -19.50 -28.81
CA GLN A 84 -14.93 -18.79 -27.55
C GLN A 84 -15.91 -17.60 -27.59
N PRO A 85 -16.71 -17.38 -26.54
CA PRO A 85 -17.54 -16.18 -26.48
C PRO A 85 -16.64 -14.97 -26.69
N ALA A 86 -16.99 -14.11 -27.64
CA ALA A 86 -16.29 -12.85 -27.87
C ALA A 86 -16.23 -12.11 -26.54
N GLU A 87 -15.03 -11.81 -26.05
CA GLU A 87 -14.84 -11.00 -24.85
C GLU A 87 -15.56 -9.68 -25.06
N GLN A 88 -16.49 -9.36 -24.14
CA GLN A 88 -17.16 -8.08 -24.19
C GLN A 88 -16.14 -6.98 -23.89
N PRO A 89 -16.17 -5.86 -24.62
CA PRO A 89 -15.24 -4.77 -24.36
C PRO A 89 -15.39 -4.30 -22.90
N LEU A 90 -14.25 -4.14 -22.24
CA LEU A 90 -14.17 -3.68 -20.86
C LEU A 90 -14.80 -2.28 -20.76
N ARG A 91 -15.67 -2.06 -19.76
CA ARG A 91 -16.37 -0.79 -19.58
C ARG A 91 -16.34 -0.38 -18.12
N PHE A 92 -15.99 0.88 -17.87
CA PHE A 92 -15.98 1.47 -16.55
C PHE A 92 -16.95 2.65 -16.50
N ASP A 93 -17.76 2.71 -15.43
CA ASP A 93 -18.59 3.88 -15.16
C ASP A 93 -17.76 4.88 -14.34
N LEU A 94 -17.18 5.87 -15.00
CA LEU A 94 -16.33 6.87 -14.37
C LEU A 94 -17.09 7.81 -13.41
N SER A 95 -18.42 7.74 -13.37
CA SER A 95 -19.21 8.44 -12.35
C SER A 95 -19.20 7.74 -10.98
N ASP A 96 -18.68 6.50 -10.91
CA ASP A 96 -18.53 5.78 -9.65
C ASP A 96 -17.49 6.49 -8.74
N TRP A 97 -17.80 6.58 -7.46
CA TRP A 97 -17.03 7.30 -6.44
C TRP A 97 -15.53 6.95 -6.44
N LYS A 98 -15.18 5.70 -6.73
CA LYS A 98 -13.78 5.21 -6.74
C LYS A 98 -12.94 5.83 -7.86
N PHE A 99 -13.58 6.34 -8.90
CA PHE A 99 -12.91 6.97 -10.03
C PHE A 99 -12.81 8.49 -9.94
N MET A 100 -13.17 9.10 -8.82
CA MET A 100 -13.03 10.54 -8.62
C MET A 100 -11.60 11.00 -8.96
N LEU A 101 -11.43 11.74 -10.05
CA LEU A 101 -10.15 12.29 -10.46
C LEU A 101 -9.89 13.59 -9.71
N VAL A 102 -8.74 13.65 -9.01
CA VAL A 102 -8.33 14.84 -8.24
C VAL A 102 -6.88 15.12 -8.54
N ASN A 103 -6.58 16.27 -9.09
CA ASN A 103 -5.23 16.74 -9.42
C ASN A 103 -5.20 18.27 -9.59
N GLY A 104 -4.14 18.84 -10.17
CA GLY A 104 -3.99 20.28 -10.37
C GLY A 104 -5.08 20.92 -11.24
N ASP A 105 -5.69 20.15 -12.14
CA ASP A 105 -6.71 20.62 -13.10
C ASP A 105 -8.13 20.25 -12.65
N HIS A 106 -8.28 19.30 -11.71
CA HIS A 106 -9.54 18.77 -11.21
C HIS A 106 -9.63 18.98 -9.69
N SER A 107 -10.09 20.17 -9.30
CA SER A 107 -10.33 20.50 -7.89
C SER A 107 -11.66 19.91 -7.41
N ILE A 108 -11.65 19.42 -6.18
CA ILE A 108 -12.88 18.99 -5.46
C ILE A 108 -13.31 20.02 -4.41
N ASP A 109 -12.78 21.23 -4.48
CA ASP A 109 -13.06 22.32 -3.54
C ASP A 109 -12.93 21.87 -2.07
N GLN A 110 -13.97 22.08 -1.27
CA GLN A 110 -14.01 21.69 0.15
C GLN A 110 -14.76 20.36 0.36
N TYR A 111 -14.61 19.42 -0.58
CA TYR A 111 -15.21 18.09 -0.42
C TYR A 111 -14.76 17.42 0.88
N GLU A 112 -15.71 16.78 1.54
CA GLU A 112 -15.47 15.96 2.74
C GLU A 112 -16.13 14.58 2.53
N PRO A 113 -15.42 13.47 2.75
CA PRO A 113 -16.02 12.13 2.72
C PRO A 113 -17.10 12.01 3.80
N ALA A 114 -18.21 11.36 3.46
CA ALA A 114 -19.33 11.20 4.40
C ALA A 114 -18.98 10.27 5.57
N ASN A 115 -18.19 9.23 5.30
CA ASN A 115 -17.87 8.17 6.25
C ASN A 115 -16.37 7.93 6.31
N LEU A 116 -15.72 8.57 7.27
CA LEU A 116 -14.33 8.32 7.60
C LEU A 116 -14.21 7.30 8.73
N VAL A 117 -13.37 6.31 8.54
CA VAL A 117 -12.95 5.38 9.59
C VAL A 117 -11.52 5.65 9.98
N TYR A 118 -11.28 5.72 11.27
CA TYR A 118 -9.93 5.79 11.81
C TYR A 118 -9.39 4.37 11.92
N LEU A 119 -8.26 4.14 11.31
CA LEU A 119 -7.52 2.89 11.45
C LEU A 119 -6.79 2.94 12.80
N ASN A 120 -7.58 2.75 13.87
CA ASN A 120 -7.07 2.63 15.22
C ASN A 120 -6.43 1.26 15.38
N MET A 121 -5.19 1.19 14.99
CA MET A 121 -4.43 -0.04 15.07
C MET A 121 -3.76 -0.05 16.44
N THR A 122 -4.38 -0.74 17.38
CA THR A 122 -3.68 -1.13 18.60
C THR A 122 -2.60 -2.14 18.21
N ALA A 123 -1.47 -2.10 18.89
CA ALA A 123 -0.35 -3.01 18.65
C ALA A 123 -0.77 -4.50 18.67
N ASP A 124 -1.89 -4.81 19.30
CA ASP A 124 -2.41 -6.17 19.47
C ASP A 124 -3.26 -6.67 18.28
N GLU A 125 -3.81 -5.77 17.45
CA GLU A 125 -4.76 -6.16 16.41
C GLU A 125 -4.14 -6.25 15.01
N THR A 126 -3.10 -5.49 14.72
CA THR A 126 -2.60 -5.37 13.35
C THR A 126 -1.10 -5.44 13.20
N ASP A 127 -0.35 -5.29 14.31
CA ASP A 127 1.10 -5.50 14.24
C ASP A 127 1.83 -4.59 13.23
N PHE A 128 1.23 -3.53 12.70
CA PHE A 128 1.91 -2.53 11.90
C PHE A 128 1.77 -1.12 12.50
N GLN A 129 2.77 -0.31 12.21
CA GLN A 129 2.88 1.01 12.79
C GLN A 129 2.07 2.02 11.97
N THR A 130 1.41 2.92 12.66
CA THR A 130 0.80 4.10 12.05
C THR A 130 1.64 5.34 12.37
N SER A 131 1.39 6.45 11.67
CA SER A 131 2.13 7.70 11.80
C SER A 131 2.22 8.20 13.26
N TYR A 132 3.06 9.21 13.48
CA TYR A 132 3.36 9.85 14.78
C TYR A 132 2.15 10.10 15.71
N ASN A 133 0.94 10.09 15.18
CA ASN A 133 -0.28 10.07 15.96
C ASN A 133 -1.06 8.80 15.61
N PRO A 134 -0.85 7.69 16.30
CA PRO A 134 -1.40 6.38 15.98
C PRO A 134 -2.94 6.34 15.91
N ASN A 135 -3.62 7.37 16.39
CA ASN A 135 -5.07 7.45 16.40
C ASN A 135 -5.65 8.27 15.23
N ARG A 136 -4.89 8.54 14.16
CA ARG A 136 -5.32 9.49 13.14
C ARG A 136 -5.06 9.15 11.69
N ILE A 137 -4.77 7.93 11.33
CA ILE A 137 -4.90 7.54 9.93
C ILE A 137 -6.37 7.25 9.69
N ALA A 138 -7.06 8.19 9.05
CA ALA A 138 -8.43 8.01 8.62
C ALA A 138 -8.46 7.77 7.12
N VAL A 139 -9.39 6.96 6.67
CA VAL A 139 -9.70 6.73 5.26
C VAL A 139 -11.21 6.64 5.07
N ASP A 140 -11.69 6.73 3.85
CA ASP A 140 -13.07 6.40 3.53
C ASP A 140 -13.35 4.94 3.94
N GLU A 141 -14.51 4.69 4.57
CA GLU A 141 -14.86 3.37 5.11
C GLU A 141 -14.79 2.26 4.06
N ARG A 142 -15.09 2.61 2.78
CA ARG A 142 -15.15 1.66 1.66
C ARG A 142 -13.78 1.08 1.29
N ILE A 143 -12.70 1.80 1.59
CA ILE A 143 -11.33 1.34 1.31
C ILE A 143 -10.60 0.80 2.53
N ALA A 144 -11.19 0.89 3.71
CA ALA A 144 -10.52 0.51 4.95
C ALA A 144 -10.10 -0.98 4.97
N GLN A 145 -11.03 -1.88 4.62
CA GLN A 145 -10.73 -3.31 4.60
C GLN A 145 -9.72 -3.68 3.50
N PRO A 146 -9.87 -3.27 2.21
CA PRO A 146 -8.85 -3.51 1.20
C PRO A 146 -7.45 -2.99 1.58
N LEU A 147 -7.36 -1.80 2.19
CA LEU A 147 -6.10 -1.24 2.65
C LEU A 147 -5.46 -2.10 3.74
N MET A 148 -6.27 -2.59 4.67
CA MET A 148 -5.82 -3.48 5.75
C MET A 148 -5.33 -4.81 5.19
N ASP A 149 -6.07 -5.41 4.26
CA ASP A 149 -5.73 -6.70 3.65
C ASP A 149 -4.40 -6.58 2.88
N MET A 150 -4.19 -5.50 2.12
CA MET A 150 -2.93 -5.21 1.45
C MET A 150 -1.76 -5.07 2.45
N ALA A 151 -1.96 -4.29 3.51
CA ALA A 151 -0.92 -4.07 4.52
C ALA A 151 -0.56 -5.37 5.27
N LEU A 152 -1.56 -6.19 5.62
CA LEU A 152 -1.34 -7.49 6.28
C LEU A 152 -0.65 -8.50 5.36
N ALA A 153 -0.99 -8.52 4.06
CA ALA A 153 -0.34 -9.38 3.09
C ALA A 153 1.14 -9.00 2.88
N CYS A 154 1.44 -7.70 2.78
CA CYS A 154 2.81 -7.21 2.73
C CYS A 154 3.60 -7.65 3.97
N LYS A 155 3.01 -7.54 5.15
CA LYS A 155 3.61 -8.02 6.39
C LYS A 155 3.79 -9.54 6.40
N ALA A 156 2.80 -10.30 5.92
CA ALA A 156 2.91 -11.76 5.80
C ALA A 156 4.05 -12.19 4.85
N ALA A 157 4.42 -11.33 3.88
CA ALA A 157 5.61 -11.49 3.06
C ALA A 157 6.93 -11.19 3.80
N GLY A 158 6.86 -10.86 5.09
CA GLY A 158 8.03 -10.58 5.94
C GLY A 158 8.55 -9.14 5.83
N LEU A 159 7.76 -8.22 5.30
CA LEU A 159 8.14 -6.84 5.07
C LEU A 159 7.49 -5.92 6.12
N PRO A 160 8.23 -4.94 6.68
CA PRO A 160 7.65 -3.97 7.60
C PRO A 160 6.71 -3.02 6.86
N VAL A 161 5.61 -2.61 7.50
CA VAL A 161 4.60 -1.71 6.93
C VAL A 161 4.32 -0.57 7.90
N TYR A 162 4.29 0.65 7.38
CA TYR A 162 4.00 1.86 8.11
C TYR A 162 3.01 2.74 7.34
N LEU A 163 1.78 2.88 7.84
CA LEU A 163 0.79 3.80 7.28
C LEU A 163 1.11 5.22 7.74
N SER A 164 1.53 6.08 6.83
CA SER A 164 2.08 7.39 7.17
C SER A 164 1.11 8.56 6.99
N SER A 165 0.14 8.45 6.07
CA SER A 165 -0.85 9.50 5.82
C SER A 165 -2.07 8.93 5.11
N GLY A 166 -3.27 9.18 5.63
CA GLY A 166 -4.55 8.88 5.00
C GLY A 166 -5.29 10.17 4.63
N TYR A 167 -6.55 10.28 5.04
CA TYR A 167 -7.38 11.47 4.84
C TYR A 167 -6.71 12.72 5.42
N ARG A 168 -6.86 13.82 4.69
CA ARG A 168 -6.42 15.15 5.08
C ARG A 168 -7.47 16.16 4.64
N SER A 169 -8.08 16.87 5.59
CA SER A 169 -9.08 17.89 5.30
C SER A 169 -8.53 19.03 4.43
N TYR A 170 -9.43 19.81 3.83
CA TYR A 170 -9.07 21.00 3.06
C TYR A 170 -8.16 21.94 3.87
N SER A 171 -8.50 22.21 5.13
CA SER A 171 -7.74 23.11 6.00
C SER A 171 -6.36 22.55 6.37
N GLU A 172 -6.28 21.24 6.63
CA GLU A 172 -5.00 20.57 6.90
C GLU A 172 -4.11 20.58 5.65
N GLN A 173 -4.71 20.36 4.46
CA GLN A 173 -3.97 20.45 3.19
C GLN A 173 -3.46 21.87 2.93
N ALA A 174 -4.24 22.92 3.19
CA ALA A 174 -3.81 24.30 3.07
C ALA A 174 -2.63 24.62 3.99
N ALA A 175 -2.68 24.16 5.23
CA ALA A 175 -1.58 24.30 6.18
C ALA A 175 -0.34 23.51 5.74
N ASN A 176 -0.51 22.27 5.27
CA ASN A 176 0.57 21.44 4.74
C ASN A 176 1.23 22.08 3.53
N PHE A 177 0.44 22.57 2.56
CA PHE A 177 0.92 23.28 1.38
C PHE A 177 1.80 24.47 1.78
N THR A 178 1.30 25.33 2.66
CA THR A 178 2.04 26.50 3.17
C THR A 178 3.36 26.08 3.80
N ARG A 179 3.34 25.06 4.66
CA ARG A 179 4.54 24.55 5.36
C ARG A 179 5.58 23.99 4.37
N ILE A 180 5.14 23.17 3.40
CA ILE A 180 6.04 22.58 2.40
C ILE A 180 6.64 23.67 1.50
N CYS A 181 5.82 24.62 1.04
CA CYS A 181 6.31 25.76 0.24
C CYS A 181 7.37 26.56 1.00
N GLN A 182 7.11 26.90 2.26
CA GLN A 182 8.08 27.63 3.10
C GLN A 182 9.39 26.85 3.28
N ASN A 183 9.31 25.56 3.57
CA ASN A 183 10.50 24.71 3.80
C ASN A 183 11.37 24.57 2.54
N ASN A 184 10.76 24.63 1.36
CA ASN A 184 11.47 24.50 0.08
C ASN A 184 11.76 25.84 -0.59
N GLY A 185 11.32 26.97 -0.03
CA GLY A 185 11.53 28.30 -0.62
C GLY A 185 10.78 28.53 -1.94
N ILE A 186 9.63 27.88 -2.10
CA ILE A 186 8.76 27.96 -3.28
C ILE A 186 7.40 28.54 -2.90
N SER A 187 6.59 28.95 -3.88
CA SER A 187 5.29 29.57 -3.63
C SER A 187 4.12 28.82 -4.28
N ASP A 188 4.36 27.99 -5.27
CA ASP A 188 3.37 27.33 -6.10
C ASP A 188 3.25 25.81 -5.85
N GLY A 189 4.05 25.28 -4.91
CA GLY A 189 4.06 23.86 -4.56
C GLY A 189 4.81 22.97 -5.55
N LYS A 190 5.53 23.56 -6.54
CA LYS A 190 6.16 22.82 -7.63
C LYS A 190 7.69 22.80 -7.51
N ASP A 191 8.28 21.76 -8.07
CA ASP A 191 9.72 21.63 -8.27
C ASP A 191 10.18 22.44 -9.49
N SER A 192 11.49 22.38 -9.78
CA SER A 192 12.09 23.07 -10.93
C SER A 192 11.64 22.55 -12.30
N ASN A 193 11.02 21.37 -12.36
CA ASN A 193 10.47 20.77 -13.57
C ASN A 193 8.99 21.14 -13.78
N GLY A 194 8.38 21.80 -12.81
CA GLY A 194 6.97 22.20 -12.84
C GLY A 194 6.01 21.14 -12.26
N HIS A 195 6.52 20.07 -11.65
CA HIS A 195 5.73 19.04 -11.01
C HIS A 195 5.44 19.40 -9.55
N TYR A 196 4.24 19.14 -9.10
CA TYR A 196 3.88 19.35 -7.70
C TYR A 196 4.66 18.43 -6.77
N ILE A 197 5.31 19.01 -5.78
CA ILE A 197 5.84 18.32 -4.59
C ILE A 197 4.86 18.38 -3.43
N THR A 198 3.85 19.23 -3.55
CA THR A 198 2.69 19.30 -2.66
C THR A 198 1.53 19.95 -3.39
N MET A 199 0.36 19.31 -3.34
CA MET A 199 -0.84 19.80 -3.99
C MET A 199 -1.48 20.94 -3.18
N PRO A 200 -2.07 21.96 -3.83
CA PRO A 200 -2.91 22.93 -3.13
C PRO A 200 -4.15 22.28 -2.53
N ALA A 201 -4.76 22.94 -1.55
CA ALA A 201 -6.02 22.48 -0.97
C ALA A 201 -7.12 22.42 -2.05
N GLY A 202 -7.92 21.38 -2.00
CA GLY A 202 -8.92 21.06 -3.02
C GLY A 202 -8.38 20.21 -4.19
N CYS A 203 -7.05 20.08 -4.33
CA CYS A 203 -6.43 19.34 -5.44
C CYS A 203 -5.62 18.10 -4.97
N SER A 204 -5.71 17.74 -3.69
CA SER A 204 -5.03 16.59 -3.13
C SER A 204 -5.95 15.39 -2.99
N GLU A 205 -5.53 14.22 -3.47
CA GLU A 205 -6.29 12.97 -3.30
C GLU A 205 -6.50 12.58 -1.83
N HIS A 206 -5.62 12.99 -0.92
CA HIS A 206 -5.83 12.77 0.52
C HIS A 206 -7.14 13.36 1.03
N GLN A 207 -7.68 14.39 0.37
CA GLN A 207 -8.96 14.99 0.75
C GLN A 207 -10.15 14.09 0.40
N THR A 208 -9.98 13.12 -0.49
CA THR A 208 -11.02 12.14 -0.81
C THR A 208 -11.13 11.02 0.23
N GLY A 209 -10.08 10.77 1.00
CA GLY A 209 -9.96 9.58 1.84
C GLY A 209 -9.74 8.28 1.06
N LEU A 210 -9.53 8.33 -0.27
CA LEU A 210 -9.40 7.16 -1.14
C LEU A 210 -7.94 6.73 -1.37
N CYS A 211 -7.00 7.31 -0.66
CA CYS A 211 -5.57 6.97 -0.77
C CYS A 211 -4.90 6.84 0.59
N CYS A 212 -3.75 6.20 0.58
CA CYS A 212 -2.87 6.13 1.74
C CYS A 212 -1.41 6.17 1.30
N ASP A 213 -0.62 6.95 2.03
CA ASP A 213 0.83 6.87 1.95
C ASP A 213 1.32 5.74 2.85
N ILE A 214 2.10 4.83 2.27
CA ILE A 214 2.64 3.65 2.94
C ILE A 214 4.16 3.64 2.76
N THR A 215 4.88 3.31 3.81
CA THR A 215 6.33 3.09 3.79
C THR A 215 6.69 1.87 4.64
N ASP A 216 7.97 1.55 4.76
CA ASP A 216 8.47 0.49 5.65
C ASP A 216 8.44 0.92 7.13
N TYR A 217 8.99 2.11 7.42
CA TYR A 217 9.04 2.73 8.75
C TYR A 217 8.70 4.21 8.64
N TYR A 218 8.71 4.92 9.77
CA TYR A 218 8.55 6.38 9.77
C TYR A 218 9.64 7.05 8.91
N GLN A 219 9.21 7.76 7.88
CA GLN A 219 10.07 8.51 6.97
C GLN A 219 9.81 10.01 7.16
N PRO A 220 10.73 10.75 7.79
CA PRO A 220 10.57 12.19 8.03
C PRO A 220 10.58 12.99 6.72
N THR A 221 11.21 12.44 5.69
CA THR A 221 11.26 12.99 4.33
C THR A 221 11.01 11.88 3.34
N LYS A 222 10.08 12.11 2.41
CA LYS A 222 9.77 11.19 1.33
C LYS A 222 10.33 11.74 0.02
N ASN A 223 11.11 10.95 -0.68
CA ASN A 223 11.70 11.27 -1.97
C ASN A 223 12.12 9.98 -2.69
N SER A 224 12.74 10.08 -3.86
CA SER A 224 13.17 8.95 -4.69
C SER A 224 14.14 7.96 -4.00
N SER A 225 14.74 8.30 -2.86
CA SER A 225 15.54 7.33 -2.10
C SER A 225 14.70 6.17 -1.53
N LEU A 226 13.37 6.31 -1.52
CA LEU A 226 12.43 5.29 -1.07
C LEU A 226 12.04 4.30 -2.18
N ASP A 227 12.34 4.60 -3.45
CA ASP A 227 11.81 3.84 -4.60
C ASP A 227 12.18 2.35 -4.58
N ASP A 228 13.38 2.03 -4.09
CA ASP A 228 13.90 0.66 -4.05
C ASP A 228 13.72 -0.03 -2.69
N ILE A 229 12.97 0.57 -1.75
CA ILE A 229 12.66 -0.08 -0.49
C ILE A 229 11.83 -1.34 -0.75
N PRO A 230 12.21 -2.53 -0.21
CA PRO A 230 11.53 -3.80 -0.49
C PRO A 230 10.01 -3.76 -0.25
N THR A 231 9.56 -3.07 0.79
CA THR A 231 8.14 -2.86 1.08
C THR A 231 7.43 -2.14 -0.07
N LEU A 232 8.03 -1.05 -0.60
CA LEU A 232 7.42 -0.28 -1.68
C LEU A 232 7.48 -1.01 -3.02
N VAL A 233 8.54 -1.78 -3.27
CA VAL A 233 8.61 -2.67 -4.45
C VAL A 233 7.47 -3.69 -4.39
N TRP A 234 7.32 -4.40 -3.28
CA TRP A 234 6.25 -5.37 -3.09
C TRP A 234 4.85 -4.75 -3.25
N LEU A 235 4.62 -3.60 -2.63
CA LEU A 235 3.33 -2.90 -2.73
C LEU A 235 3.00 -2.53 -4.19
N ARG A 236 3.96 -2.01 -4.95
CA ARG A 236 3.75 -1.69 -6.38
C ARG A 236 3.43 -2.92 -7.24
N GLU A 237 4.02 -4.05 -6.91
CA GLU A 237 3.81 -5.31 -7.63
C GLU A 237 2.49 -6.00 -7.26
N ASN A 238 1.92 -5.71 -6.08
CA ASN A 238 0.76 -6.45 -5.56
C ASN A 238 -0.47 -5.57 -5.26
N CYS A 239 -0.38 -4.24 -5.34
CA CYS A 239 -1.46 -3.35 -4.92
C CYS A 239 -2.76 -3.55 -5.73
N ALA A 240 -2.67 -3.98 -6.99
CA ALA A 240 -3.83 -4.21 -7.85
C ALA A 240 -4.75 -5.29 -7.31
N ASP A 241 -4.22 -6.34 -6.69
CA ASP A 241 -4.97 -7.44 -6.07
C ASP A 241 -5.87 -6.96 -4.91
N TYR A 242 -5.62 -5.76 -4.40
CA TYR A 242 -6.39 -5.10 -3.34
C TYR A 242 -7.15 -3.87 -3.82
N GLY A 243 -7.22 -3.66 -5.13
CA GLY A 243 -7.91 -2.54 -5.75
C GLY A 243 -7.17 -1.20 -5.69
N PHE A 244 -5.88 -1.20 -5.38
CA PHE A 244 -5.05 0.01 -5.37
C PHE A 244 -4.16 0.10 -6.59
N ILE A 245 -3.80 1.33 -6.96
CA ILE A 245 -2.78 1.63 -7.95
C ILE A 245 -1.60 2.38 -7.31
N TRP A 246 -0.40 2.18 -7.82
CA TRP A 246 0.70 3.11 -7.62
C TRP A 246 0.42 4.39 -8.42
N ARG A 247 0.00 5.42 -7.72
CA ARG A 247 -0.65 6.59 -8.30
C ARG A 247 0.26 7.51 -9.11
N PHE A 248 1.50 7.70 -8.64
CA PHE A 248 2.44 8.70 -9.21
C PHE A 248 3.78 8.08 -9.58
N PRO A 249 3.85 7.28 -10.68
CA PRO A 249 5.11 6.81 -11.23
C PRO A 249 5.98 7.98 -11.69
N SER A 250 7.28 7.92 -11.41
CA SER A 250 8.20 9.02 -11.71
C SER A 250 8.37 9.30 -13.21
N ASP A 251 8.21 8.28 -14.04
CA ASP A 251 8.25 8.39 -15.51
C ASP A 251 6.94 8.93 -16.12
N LYS A 252 5.91 9.14 -15.30
CA LYS A 252 4.60 9.70 -15.69
C LYS A 252 4.33 11.09 -15.08
N SER A 253 5.33 11.75 -14.48
CA SER A 253 5.16 13.03 -13.81
C SER A 253 4.64 14.14 -14.74
N ASP A 254 4.97 14.11 -16.03
CA ASP A 254 4.45 15.07 -17.02
C ASP A 254 2.95 14.89 -17.31
N ILE A 255 2.38 13.71 -17.03
CA ILE A 255 0.96 13.40 -17.22
C ILE A 255 0.19 13.70 -15.93
N THR A 256 0.70 13.24 -14.79
CA THR A 256 0.03 13.41 -13.49
C THR A 256 0.18 14.84 -12.94
N GLY A 257 1.19 15.58 -13.41
CA GLY A 257 1.58 16.88 -12.87
C GLY A 257 2.24 16.82 -11.49
N VAL A 258 2.49 15.60 -10.95
CA VAL A 258 3.04 15.35 -9.62
C VAL A 258 4.40 14.67 -9.75
N MET A 259 5.37 15.04 -8.91
CA MET A 259 6.63 14.30 -8.82
C MET A 259 6.40 12.83 -8.49
N GLY A 260 7.33 11.95 -8.84
CA GLY A 260 7.22 10.53 -8.50
C GLY A 260 7.08 10.30 -7.00
N GLU A 261 6.06 9.53 -6.60
CA GLU A 261 5.78 9.17 -5.22
C GLU A 261 5.59 7.66 -5.11
N SER A 262 6.64 6.94 -4.74
CA SER A 262 6.61 5.47 -4.60
C SER A 262 5.76 4.98 -3.43
N TRP A 263 5.38 5.85 -2.51
CA TRP A 263 4.65 5.59 -1.28
C TRP A 263 3.14 5.83 -1.40
N HIS A 264 2.64 6.48 -2.46
CA HIS A 264 1.25 6.90 -2.59
C HIS A 264 0.41 5.89 -3.37
N PHE A 265 -0.54 5.26 -2.67
CA PHE A 265 -1.44 4.24 -3.23
C PHE A 265 -2.88 4.75 -3.23
N ARG A 266 -3.53 4.69 -4.40
CA ARG A 266 -4.90 5.16 -4.62
C ARG A 266 -5.82 3.97 -4.92
N TYR A 267 -6.97 3.92 -4.24
CA TYR A 267 -7.99 2.92 -4.49
C TYR A 267 -8.85 3.26 -5.71
N VAL A 268 -9.06 2.28 -6.59
CA VAL A 268 -9.90 2.38 -7.79
C VAL A 268 -10.74 1.10 -8.03
N GLY A 269 -10.65 0.12 -7.10
CA GLY A 269 -11.25 -1.22 -7.25
C GLY A 269 -10.38 -2.17 -8.07
N GLU A 270 -10.48 -3.47 -7.78
CA GLU A 270 -9.56 -4.51 -8.31
C GLU A 270 -9.50 -4.54 -9.84
N GLU A 271 -10.66 -4.59 -10.53
CA GLU A 271 -10.72 -4.68 -11.98
C GLU A 271 -10.01 -3.50 -12.66
N ALA A 272 -10.28 -2.28 -12.20
CA ALA A 272 -9.63 -1.09 -12.72
C ALA A 272 -8.17 -0.99 -12.32
N ALA A 273 -7.81 -1.43 -11.11
CA ALA A 273 -6.44 -1.43 -10.62
C ALA A 273 -5.56 -2.35 -11.48
N HIS A 274 -5.99 -3.58 -11.75
CA HIS A 274 -5.30 -4.48 -12.68
C HIS A 274 -5.18 -3.86 -14.06
N TYR A 275 -6.28 -3.33 -14.62
CA TYR A 275 -6.23 -2.71 -15.94
C TYR A 275 -5.20 -1.56 -16.01
N ILE A 276 -5.18 -0.68 -15.01
CA ILE A 276 -4.27 0.45 -14.94
C ILE A 276 -2.83 -0.02 -14.76
N MET A 277 -2.58 -0.92 -13.81
CA MET A 277 -1.23 -1.37 -13.48
C MET A 277 -0.63 -2.23 -14.58
N ASP A 278 -1.37 -3.18 -15.16
CA ASP A 278 -0.91 -4.08 -16.23
C ASP A 278 -0.60 -3.34 -17.53
N ASN A 279 -1.31 -2.24 -17.81
CA ASN A 279 -1.08 -1.40 -18.98
C ASN A 279 -0.18 -0.19 -18.70
N HIS A 280 0.38 -0.08 -17.49
CA HIS A 280 1.22 1.04 -17.08
C HIS A 280 0.60 2.41 -17.33
N LEU A 281 -0.68 2.55 -16.99
CA LEU A 281 -1.44 3.79 -17.14
C LEU A 281 -1.39 4.62 -15.84
N THR A 282 -1.61 5.91 -15.99
CA THR A 282 -2.02 6.78 -14.88
C THR A 282 -3.56 6.79 -14.77
N LEU A 283 -4.09 7.31 -13.67
CA LEU A 283 -5.52 7.53 -13.53
C LEU A 283 -6.04 8.55 -14.57
N GLU A 284 -5.23 9.54 -14.96
CA GLU A 284 -5.52 10.51 -16.01
C GLU A 284 -5.67 9.83 -17.38
N GLU A 285 -4.73 8.95 -17.75
CA GLU A 285 -4.78 8.18 -19.00
C GLU A 285 -5.98 7.23 -19.03
N PHE A 286 -6.29 6.58 -17.90
CA PHE A 286 -7.49 5.77 -17.74
C PHE A 286 -8.77 6.59 -17.93
N TRP A 287 -8.86 7.77 -17.32
CA TRP A 287 -9.96 8.70 -17.52
C TRP A 287 -10.10 9.15 -18.98
N GLN A 288 -9.00 9.45 -19.65
CA GLN A 288 -9.00 9.80 -21.06
C GLN A 288 -9.53 8.65 -21.94
N GLN A 289 -9.15 7.42 -21.62
CA GLN A 289 -9.52 6.23 -22.39
C GLN A 289 -11.02 5.88 -22.24
N PHE A 290 -11.59 6.03 -21.05
CA PHE A 290 -12.96 5.60 -20.76
C PHE A 290 -13.94 6.76 -20.56
N GLY A 291 -13.46 8.02 -20.48
CA GLY A 291 -14.29 9.19 -20.12
C GLY A 291 -15.16 9.73 -21.24
N ASP A 292 -14.77 9.58 -22.50
CA ASP A 292 -15.49 10.16 -23.64
C ASP A 292 -16.55 9.23 -24.26
N GLY A 293 -16.98 8.22 -23.53
CA GLY A 293 -17.90 7.21 -24.07
C GLY A 293 -17.27 6.41 -25.21
N ALA A 294 -15.95 6.42 -25.30
CA ALA A 294 -15.20 5.62 -26.27
C ALA A 294 -15.49 4.15 -26.00
N ASN A 295 -16.28 3.56 -26.87
CA ASN A 295 -16.37 2.11 -26.99
C ASN A 295 -15.03 1.67 -27.60
N VAL A 296 -14.14 1.10 -26.82
CA VAL A 296 -12.98 0.37 -27.30
C VAL A 296 -13.43 -1.03 -27.63
#